data_2e8d1ba8bbfea18f617bd447782f2e79
#
_entry.id   2e8d1ba8bbfea18f617bd447782f2e79
#
_cell.length_a   1.000
_cell.length_b   1.000
_cell.length_c   1.000
_cell.angle_alpha   90.00
_cell.angle_beta   90.00
_cell.angle_gamma   90.00
#
_symmetry.space_group_name_H-M   'P 1'
#
loop_
_entity.id
_entity.type
_entity.pdbx_description
1 polymer ?
#
loop_
_entity_poly.entity_id
_entity_poly.type
_entity_poly.pdbx_seq_one_letter_code
_entity_poly.pdbx_strand_id
1 'polypeptide(L)'
;NLQIVEAGNAILKEFKVLVDSHFTKWHATNKYADLLHITPDHLNRTVKNLMGKTAKEYIQSRIIVGAKRMLYFSDSSIKEIAFELGFQEPSNFNAFFKKCTGLSPGEFQNK
;
A
#
# COMPACT_ATOMS: atom_id res chain seq x y z
N ASN A 1 -24.66 -14.57 -4.32
CA ASN A 1 -25.32 -14.46 -5.60
C ASN A 1 -24.44 -13.68 -6.59
N LEU A 2 -24.72 -13.79 -7.85
CA LEU A 2 -23.89 -13.22 -8.93
C LEU A 2 -23.72 -11.71 -8.83
N GLN A 3 -24.78 -10.99 -8.47
CA GLN A 3 -24.73 -9.52 -8.34
C GLN A 3 -23.78 -9.07 -7.22
N ILE A 4 -23.78 -9.80 -6.11
CA ILE A 4 -22.88 -9.50 -4.98
C ILE A 4 -21.44 -9.75 -5.40
N VAL A 5 -21.16 -10.83 -6.11
CA VAL A 5 -19.83 -11.17 -6.60
C VAL A 5 -19.35 -10.12 -7.59
N GLU A 6 -20.21 -9.71 -8.52
CA GLU A 6 -19.85 -8.68 -9.50
C GLU A 6 -19.57 -7.33 -8.85
N ALA A 7 -20.38 -6.94 -7.84
CA ALA A 7 -20.16 -5.70 -7.10
C ALA A 7 -18.82 -5.73 -6.36
N GLY A 8 -18.51 -6.87 -5.71
CA GLY A 8 -17.24 -7.05 -5.02
C GLY A 8 -16.05 -6.98 -5.96
N ASN A 9 -16.15 -7.60 -7.12
CA ASN A 9 -15.09 -7.57 -8.14
C ASN A 9 -14.86 -6.14 -8.67
N ALA A 10 -15.93 -5.37 -8.85
CA ALA A 10 -15.82 -3.97 -9.28
C ALA A 10 -15.12 -3.11 -8.22
N ILE A 11 -15.48 -3.29 -6.95
CA ILE A 11 -14.84 -2.59 -5.82
C ILE A 11 -13.35 -2.92 -5.79
N LEU A 12 -13.00 -4.19 -5.90
CA LEU A 12 -11.60 -4.63 -5.86
C LEU A 12 -10.80 -4.03 -7.01
N LYS A 13 -11.34 -4.05 -8.22
CA LYS A 13 -10.67 -3.49 -9.39
C LYS A 13 -10.39 -2.01 -9.21
N GLU A 14 -11.39 -1.25 -8.78
CA GLU A 14 -11.26 0.18 -8.56
C GLU A 14 -10.30 0.49 -7.41
N PHE A 15 -10.36 -0.30 -6.33
CA PHE A 15 -9.44 -0.18 -5.22
C PHE A 15 -7.99 -0.32 -5.68
N LYS A 16 -7.68 -1.35 -6.48
CA LYS A 16 -6.31 -1.55 -6.99
C LYS A 16 -5.83 -0.37 -7.81
N VAL A 17 -6.68 0.17 -8.67
CA VAL A 17 -6.34 1.34 -9.49
C VAL A 17 -6.05 2.54 -8.60
N LEU A 18 -6.88 2.78 -7.57
CA LEU A 18 -6.69 3.89 -6.65
C LEU A 18 -5.40 3.75 -5.85
N VAL A 19 -5.09 2.54 -5.39
CA VAL A 19 -3.84 2.31 -4.64
C VAL A 19 -2.63 2.57 -5.54
N ASP A 20 -2.64 2.08 -6.76
CA ASP A 20 -1.55 2.33 -7.71
C ASP A 20 -1.34 3.82 -7.96
N SER A 21 -2.41 4.61 -7.97
CA SER A 21 -2.33 6.06 -8.23
C SER A 21 -1.96 6.87 -6.99
N HIS A 22 -2.25 6.37 -5.78
CA HIS A 22 -2.20 7.19 -4.57
C HIS A 22 -1.34 6.62 -3.43
N PHE A 23 -0.66 5.49 -3.62
CA PHE A 23 0.07 4.86 -2.52
C PHE A 23 1.19 5.74 -1.95
N THR A 24 1.69 6.70 -2.71
CA THR A 24 2.70 7.66 -2.23
C THR A 24 2.10 8.77 -1.38
N LYS A 25 0.78 8.90 -1.33
CA LYS A 25 0.10 9.92 -0.55
C LYS A 25 -0.72 9.35 0.60
N TRP A 26 -1.44 8.26 0.33
CA TRP A 26 -2.42 7.71 1.27
C TRP A 26 -2.08 6.28 1.65
N HIS A 27 -1.80 6.09 2.93
CA HIS A 27 -1.43 4.78 3.48
C HIS A 27 -2.58 4.12 4.25
N ALA A 28 -3.61 4.89 4.60
CA ALA A 28 -4.71 4.41 5.44
C ALA A 28 -5.90 3.92 4.60
N THR A 29 -6.50 2.83 5.02
CA THR A 29 -7.64 2.22 4.35
C THR A 29 -8.83 3.18 4.21
N ASN A 30 -9.07 4.03 5.23
CA ASN A 30 -10.23 4.92 5.23
C ASN A 30 -10.24 5.90 4.06
N LYS A 31 -9.07 6.35 3.60
CA LYS A 31 -9.00 7.27 2.45
C LYS A 31 -9.53 6.60 1.18
N TYR A 32 -9.17 5.35 0.96
CA TYR A 32 -9.62 4.60 -0.21
C TYR A 32 -11.10 4.25 -0.10
N ALA A 33 -11.55 3.89 1.09
CA ALA A 33 -12.96 3.62 1.33
C ALA A 33 -13.82 4.85 1.03
N ASP A 34 -13.37 6.04 1.46
CA ASP A 34 -14.07 7.30 1.17
C ASP A 34 -14.20 7.54 -0.33
N LEU A 35 -13.13 7.31 -1.08
CA LEU A 35 -13.16 7.48 -2.54
C LEU A 35 -14.10 6.49 -3.23
N LEU A 36 -14.26 5.31 -2.65
CA LEU A 36 -15.14 4.27 -3.18
C LEU A 36 -16.57 4.39 -2.64
N HIS A 37 -16.82 5.36 -1.76
CA HIS A 37 -18.13 5.59 -1.15
C HIS A 37 -18.66 4.37 -0.37
N ILE A 38 -17.75 3.67 0.31
CA ILE A 38 -18.08 2.53 1.16
C ILE A 38 -17.36 2.69 2.50
N THR A 39 -17.75 1.88 3.49
CA THR A 39 -17.08 1.90 4.80
C THR A 39 -15.74 1.18 4.73
N PRO A 40 -14.77 1.53 5.60
CA PRO A 40 -13.52 0.77 5.69
C PRO A 40 -13.73 -0.72 5.97
N ASP A 41 -14.70 -1.06 6.82
CA ASP A 41 -15.02 -2.47 7.11
C ASP A 41 -15.50 -3.22 5.87
N HIS A 42 -16.38 -2.58 5.08
CA HIS A 42 -16.86 -3.17 3.83
C HIS A 42 -15.69 -3.40 2.86
N LEU A 43 -14.82 -2.41 2.72
CA LEU A 43 -13.64 -2.52 1.86
C LEU A 43 -12.74 -3.66 2.33
N ASN A 44 -12.42 -3.71 3.62
CA ASN A 44 -11.56 -4.77 4.18
C ASN A 44 -12.15 -6.16 3.94
N ARG A 45 -13.44 -6.34 4.18
CA ARG A 45 -14.10 -7.65 3.97
C ARG A 45 -14.07 -8.05 2.50
N THR A 46 -14.36 -7.10 1.61
CA THR A 46 -14.37 -7.38 0.18
C THR A 46 -12.99 -7.79 -0.31
N VAL A 47 -11.95 -7.04 0.05
CA VAL A 47 -10.58 -7.35 -0.36
C VAL A 47 -10.13 -8.68 0.25
N LYS A 48 -10.41 -8.89 1.54
CA LYS A 48 -10.03 -10.13 2.23
C LYS A 48 -10.69 -11.35 1.58
N ASN A 49 -11.97 -11.27 1.26
CA ASN A 49 -12.71 -12.38 0.65
C ASN A 49 -12.18 -12.73 -0.74
N LEU A 50 -11.77 -11.73 -1.52
CA LEU A 50 -11.35 -11.94 -2.90
C LEU A 50 -9.85 -12.18 -3.06
N MET A 51 -9.01 -11.65 -2.16
CA MET A 51 -7.55 -11.73 -2.28
C MET A 51 -6.87 -12.50 -1.16
N GLY A 52 -7.58 -12.82 -0.08
CA GLY A 52 -6.99 -13.48 1.06
C GLY A 52 -6.16 -12.57 1.97
N LYS A 53 -6.08 -11.28 1.68
CA LYS A 53 -5.40 -10.28 2.50
C LYS A 53 -6.30 -9.06 2.68
N THR A 54 -6.11 -8.32 3.78
CA THR A 54 -6.91 -7.13 4.05
C THR A 54 -6.53 -5.99 3.11
N ALA A 55 -7.40 -4.97 3.03
CA ALA A 55 -7.08 -3.76 2.26
C ALA A 55 -5.79 -3.11 2.78
N LYS A 56 -5.62 -3.06 4.10
CA LYS A 56 -4.39 -2.53 4.72
C LYS A 56 -3.15 -3.28 4.25
N GLU A 57 -3.21 -4.61 4.28
CA GLU A 57 -2.09 -5.45 3.82
C GLU A 57 -1.78 -5.22 2.34
N TYR A 58 -2.81 -5.05 1.53
CA TYR A 58 -2.61 -4.74 0.11
C TYR A 58 -1.93 -3.40 -0.09
N ILE A 59 -2.40 -2.36 0.60
CA ILE A 59 -1.79 -1.02 0.53
C ILE A 59 -0.31 -1.10 0.94
N GLN A 60 -0.04 -1.77 2.06
CA GLN A 60 1.34 -1.92 2.56
C GLN A 60 2.22 -2.64 1.55
N SER A 61 1.73 -3.71 0.92
CA SER A 61 2.50 -4.44 -0.07
C SER A 61 2.83 -3.58 -1.28
N ARG A 62 1.91 -2.69 -1.67
CA ARG A 62 2.14 -1.78 -2.80
C ARG A 62 3.19 -0.72 -2.46
N ILE A 63 3.15 -0.19 -1.23
CA ILE A 63 4.17 0.75 -0.76
C ILE A 63 5.54 0.08 -0.77
N ILE A 64 5.64 -1.16 -0.30
CA ILE A 64 6.90 -1.91 -0.28
C ILE A 64 7.44 -2.14 -1.69
N VAL A 65 6.58 -2.52 -2.64
CA VAL A 65 7.02 -2.67 -4.03
C VAL A 65 7.59 -1.36 -4.56
N GLY A 66 6.90 -0.25 -4.33
CA GLY A 66 7.38 1.08 -4.73
C GLY A 66 8.70 1.44 -4.07
N ALA A 67 8.82 1.15 -2.76
CA ALA A 67 10.04 1.41 -2.01
C ALA A 67 11.22 0.62 -2.57
N LYS A 68 11.04 -0.66 -2.83
CA LYS A 68 12.10 -1.52 -3.40
C LYS A 68 12.57 -1.01 -4.74
N ARG A 69 11.64 -0.56 -5.59
CA ARG A 69 11.99 -0.01 -6.90
C ARG A 69 12.82 1.27 -6.77
N MET A 70 12.42 2.16 -5.87
CA MET A 70 13.17 3.39 -5.63
C MET A 70 14.56 3.11 -5.05
N LEU A 71 14.64 2.18 -4.09
CA LEU A 71 15.92 1.81 -3.48
C LEU A 71 16.87 1.16 -4.49
N TYR A 72 16.34 0.45 -5.46
CA TYR A 72 17.14 -0.27 -6.45
C TYR A 72 17.53 0.59 -7.64
N PHE A 73 16.60 1.39 -8.16
CA PHE A 73 16.80 2.10 -9.43
C PHE A 73 17.05 3.60 -9.31
N SER A 74 16.74 4.20 -8.15
CA SER A 74 16.86 5.65 -7.96
C SER A 74 18.21 5.98 -7.31
N ASP A 75 18.72 7.18 -7.60
CA ASP A 75 19.90 7.73 -6.93
C ASP A 75 19.52 8.53 -5.66
N SER A 76 18.24 8.60 -5.34
CA SER A 76 17.76 9.34 -4.18
C SER A 76 18.24 8.70 -2.88
N SER A 77 18.45 9.54 -1.86
CA SER A 77 18.78 9.05 -0.52
C SER A 77 17.57 8.32 0.09
N ILE A 78 17.83 7.50 1.11
CA ILE A 78 16.75 6.82 1.84
C ILE A 78 15.79 7.85 2.42
N LYS A 79 16.28 8.97 2.94
CA LYS A 79 15.46 10.06 3.46
C LYS A 79 14.54 10.63 2.38
N GLU A 80 15.07 10.89 1.19
CA GLU A 80 14.28 11.39 0.07
C GLU A 80 13.21 10.39 -0.35
N ILE A 81 13.57 9.11 -0.41
CA ILE A 81 12.63 8.03 -0.75
C ILE A 81 11.49 7.98 0.27
N ALA A 82 11.81 8.11 1.56
CA ALA A 82 10.79 8.13 2.61
C ALA A 82 9.77 9.23 2.38
N PHE A 83 10.23 10.44 2.07
CA PHE A 83 9.33 11.56 1.80
C PHE A 83 8.53 11.36 0.51
N GLU A 84 9.15 10.83 -0.54
CA GLU A 84 8.44 10.54 -1.79
C GLU A 84 7.33 9.52 -1.60
N LEU A 85 7.52 8.57 -0.68
CA LEU A 85 6.52 7.55 -0.37
C LEU A 85 5.44 8.03 0.60
N GLY A 86 5.51 9.28 1.04
CA GLY A 86 4.47 9.87 1.89
C GLY A 86 4.72 9.76 3.39
N PHE A 87 5.89 9.34 3.81
CA PHE A 87 6.24 9.29 5.23
C PHE A 87 6.69 10.68 5.69
N GLN A 88 6.19 11.13 6.83
CA GLN A 88 6.57 12.43 7.39
C GLN A 88 7.94 12.38 8.04
N GLU A 89 8.32 11.21 8.57
CA GLU A 89 9.60 11.00 9.24
C GLU A 89 10.32 9.81 8.62
N PRO A 90 11.60 9.96 8.23
CA PRO A 90 12.36 8.83 7.69
C PRO A 90 12.42 7.62 8.61
N SER A 91 12.43 7.84 9.94
CA SER A 91 12.44 6.75 10.92
C SER A 91 11.19 5.89 10.81
N ASN A 92 10.03 6.48 10.49
CA ASN A 92 8.79 5.72 10.31
C ASN A 92 8.87 4.81 9.07
N PHE A 93 9.46 5.31 7.99
CA PHE A 93 9.71 4.49 6.81
C PHE A 93 10.65 3.33 7.12
N ASN A 94 11.75 3.60 7.81
CA ASN A 94 12.72 2.57 8.18
C ASN A 94 12.05 1.45 9.00
N ALA A 95 11.27 1.82 10.00
CA ALA A 95 10.57 0.86 10.85
C ALA A 95 9.54 0.07 10.05
N PHE A 96 8.77 0.74 9.20
CA PHE A 96 7.75 0.11 8.37
C PHE A 96 8.38 -0.91 7.40
N PHE A 97 9.43 -0.49 6.70
CA PHE A 97 10.12 -1.34 5.72
C PHE A 97 10.71 -2.58 6.40
N LYS A 98 11.38 -2.37 7.54
CA LYS A 98 11.97 -3.49 8.29
C LYS A 98 10.91 -4.46 8.80
N LYS A 99 9.79 -3.93 9.29
CA LYS A 99 8.68 -4.78 9.76
C LYS A 99 8.13 -5.64 8.63
N CYS A 100 7.99 -5.08 7.44
CA CYS A 100 7.39 -5.79 6.30
C CYS A 100 8.35 -6.74 5.60
N THR A 101 9.65 -6.42 5.56
CA THR A 101 10.63 -7.17 4.76
C THR A 101 11.67 -7.92 5.58
N GLY A 102 11.82 -7.57 6.85
CA GLY A 102 12.87 -8.13 7.69
C GLY A 102 14.21 -7.41 7.60
N LEU A 103 14.36 -6.47 6.66
CA LEU A 103 15.59 -5.71 6.45
C LEU A 103 15.27 -4.21 6.53
N SER A 104 16.23 -3.43 7.03
CA SER A 104 16.11 -1.97 6.90
C SER A 104 16.30 -1.57 5.43
N PRO A 105 15.85 -0.36 5.03
CA PRO A 105 16.10 0.11 3.66
C PRO A 105 17.58 0.12 3.30
N GLY A 106 18.46 0.51 4.24
CA GLY A 106 19.91 0.51 4.01
C GLY A 106 20.46 -0.88 3.81
N GLU A 107 20.02 -1.84 4.61
CA GLU A 107 20.41 -3.24 4.46
C GLU A 107 19.96 -3.82 3.13
N PHE A 108 18.74 -3.50 2.73
CA PHE A 108 18.19 -3.94 1.46
C PHE A 108 19.00 -3.38 0.28
N GLN A 109 19.33 -2.10 0.35
CA GLN A 109 20.06 -1.40 -0.72
C GLN A 109 21.47 -1.96 -0.91
N ASN A 110 22.12 -2.37 0.17
CA ASN A 110 23.48 -2.90 0.15
C ASN A 110 23.57 -4.40 -0.11
N LYS A 111 22.44 -5.04 -0.39
CA LYS A 111 22.37 -6.48 -0.55
C LYS A 111 22.84 -6.97 -1.92
#